data_d278ea3e6fc408ba0889a95bb94c404e
#
_entry.id   d278ea3e6fc408ba0889a95bb94c404e
#
_cell.length_a   1.000
_cell.length_b   1.000
_cell.length_c   1.000
_cell.angle_alpha   90.00
_cell.angle_beta   90.00
_cell.angle_gamma   90.00
#
_symmetry.space_group_name_H-M   'P 1'
#
loop_
_entity.id
_entity.type
_entity.pdbx_description
1 polymer ?
#
loop_
_entity_poly.entity_id
_entity_poly.type
_entity_poly.pdbx_seq_one_letter_code
_entity_poly.pdbx_strand_id
1 'polypeptide(L)'
;VVSTRLDPKTGAVEPFAAGQKMRVFKLGSKAVVHVRSVKGETYGPGDTIYLADEDPSGTPAVPAGLVTATQNTSTGSRPIGHYPRNLAVVTTSEMGELIPCYLDVEPDAALEGAA
;
A
#
# COMPACT_ATOMS: atom_id res chain seq x y z
N VAL A 1 5.76 -5.63 5.25
CA VAL A 1 4.40 -5.70 4.71
C VAL A 1 3.79 -7.05 5.03
N VAL A 2 2.59 -7.04 5.56
CA VAL A 2 1.84 -8.25 5.88
C VAL A 2 0.92 -8.58 4.72
N SER A 3 0.92 -9.84 4.29
CA SER A 3 0.05 -10.30 3.21
C SER A 3 -1.42 -10.19 3.64
N THR A 4 -2.25 -9.67 2.74
CA THR A 4 -3.69 -9.59 2.96
C THR A 4 -4.30 -10.98 2.90
N ARG A 5 -5.17 -11.29 3.86
CA ARG A 5 -5.94 -12.52 3.88
C ARG A 5 -7.33 -12.28 3.27
N LEU A 6 -7.74 -13.15 2.37
CA LEU A 6 -9.05 -13.08 1.74
C LEU A 6 -9.91 -14.29 2.10
N ASP A 7 -11.21 -14.06 2.28
CA ASP A 7 -12.18 -15.14 2.41
C ASP A 7 -12.29 -15.88 1.08
N PRO A 8 -12.01 -17.20 1.02
CA PRO A 8 -12.06 -17.94 -0.24
C PRO A 8 -13.47 -18.05 -0.84
N LYS A 9 -14.51 -17.82 -0.05
CA LYS A 9 -15.90 -17.89 -0.53
C LYS A 9 -16.39 -16.58 -1.10
N THR A 10 -16.05 -15.45 -0.45
CA THR A 10 -16.60 -14.13 -0.80
C THR A 10 -15.57 -13.19 -1.40
N GLY A 11 -14.27 -13.48 -1.28
CA GLY A 11 -13.20 -12.58 -1.67
C GLY A 11 -13.03 -11.39 -0.72
N ALA A 12 -13.77 -11.34 0.37
CA ALA A 12 -13.66 -10.25 1.33
C ALA A 12 -12.35 -10.32 2.11
N VAL A 13 -11.84 -9.15 2.50
CA VAL A 13 -10.63 -9.07 3.32
C VAL A 13 -10.97 -9.51 4.75
N GLU A 14 -10.17 -10.43 5.27
CA GLU A 14 -10.31 -10.94 6.64
C GLU A 14 -9.14 -10.51 7.52
N PRO A 15 -9.38 -10.13 8.78
CA PRO A 15 -8.30 -9.95 9.73
C PRO A 15 -7.71 -11.31 10.14
N PHE A 16 -6.43 -11.31 10.51
CA PHE A 16 -5.82 -12.48 11.11
C PHE A 16 -6.27 -12.61 12.57
N ALA A 17 -6.72 -13.80 12.95
CA ALA A 17 -7.04 -14.10 14.33
C ALA A 17 -5.77 -14.39 15.13
N ALA A 18 -5.85 -14.27 16.45
CA ALA A 18 -4.74 -14.62 17.34
C ALA A 18 -4.33 -16.08 17.12
N GLY A 19 -3.02 -16.32 17.01
CA GLY A 19 -2.46 -17.66 16.78
C GLY A 19 -2.45 -18.12 15.32
N GLN A 20 -3.05 -17.37 14.41
CA GLN A 20 -2.96 -17.68 12.98
C GLN A 20 -1.60 -17.28 12.41
N LYS A 21 -1.12 -18.09 11.46
CA LYS A 21 0.10 -17.77 10.74
C LYS A 21 -0.19 -16.69 9.70
N MET A 22 0.72 -15.74 9.56
CA MET A 22 0.64 -14.71 8.53
C MET A 22 1.98 -14.64 7.79
N ARG A 23 1.93 -14.20 6.53
CA ARG A 23 3.13 -13.98 5.74
C ARG A 23 3.54 -12.52 5.86
N VAL A 24 4.80 -12.30 6.19
CA VAL A 24 5.38 -10.96 6.33
C VAL A 24 6.47 -10.79 5.28
N PHE A 25 6.45 -9.67 4.58
CA PHE A 25 7.43 -9.35 3.53
C PHE A 25 8.22 -8.11 3.94
N LYS A 26 9.54 -8.18 3.77
CA LYS A 26 10.41 -7.03 4.00
C LYS A 26 10.34 -6.07 2.81
N LEU A 27 10.56 -4.78 3.07
CA LEU A 27 10.83 -3.83 2.01
C LEU A 27 12.12 -4.27 1.29
N GLY A 28 12.16 -4.10 -0.02
CA GLY A 28 13.29 -4.55 -0.84
C GLY A 28 13.31 -6.05 -1.14
N SER A 29 12.31 -6.81 -0.69
CA SER A 29 12.23 -8.26 -0.95
C SER A 29 11.96 -8.61 -2.41
N LYS A 30 11.52 -7.62 -3.21
CA LYS A 30 11.12 -7.77 -4.62
C LYS A 30 9.92 -8.70 -4.80
N ALA A 31 9.12 -8.87 -3.76
CA ALA A 31 7.85 -9.59 -3.85
C ALA A 31 6.75 -8.65 -4.34
N VAL A 32 5.77 -9.20 -5.05
CA VAL A 32 4.54 -8.48 -5.37
C VAL A 32 3.48 -8.86 -4.35
N VAL A 33 2.97 -7.86 -3.65
CA VAL A 33 1.95 -8.06 -2.61
C VAL A 33 0.77 -7.13 -2.88
N HIS A 34 -0.39 -7.43 -2.29
CA HIS A 34 -1.53 -6.54 -2.34
C HIS A 34 -1.53 -5.66 -1.09
N VAL A 35 -1.65 -4.35 -1.30
CA VAL A 35 -1.71 -3.34 -0.25
C VAL A 35 -3.00 -2.55 -0.37
N ARG A 36 -3.40 -1.91 0.71
CA ARG A 36 -4.64 -1.13 0.74
C ARG A 36 -4.36 0.33 0.42
N SER A 37 -5.14 0.88 -0.48
CA SER A 37 -4.97 2.24 -0.97
C SER A 37 -5.99 3.21 -0.39
N VAL A 38 -5.59 4.47 -0.31
CA VAL A 38 -6.50 5.60 -0.12
C VAL A 38 -7.45 5.67 -1.32
N LYS A 39 -8.68 6.13 -1.09
CA LYS A 39 -9.68 6.35 -2.13
C LYS A 39 -9.23 7.45 -3.10
N GLY A 40 -9.51 7.26 -4.38
CA GLY A 40 -9.31 8.28 -5.40
C GLY A 40 -7.88 8.40 -5.90
N GLU A 41 -7.03 7.44 -5.60
CA GLU A 41 -5.66 7.40 -6.10
C GLU A 41 -5.58 6.71 -7.46
N THR A 42 -4.73 7.22 -8.34
CA THR A 42 -4.48 6.64 -9.66
C THR A 42 -3.06 6.10 -9.72
N TYR A 43 -2.93 4.82 -10.05
CA TYR A 43 -1.64 4.14 -10.18
C TYR A 43 -1.45 3.71 -11.62
N GLY A 44 -0.38 4.17 -12.24
CA GLY A 44 0.04 3.74 -13.57
C GLY A 44 1.27 2.85 -13.52
N PRO A 45 1.61 2.15 -14.62
CA PRO A 45 2.78 1.27 -14.65
C PRO A 45 4.05 1.98 -14.20
N GLY A 46 4.73 1.42 -13.19
CA GLY A 46 5.96 1.96 -12.65
C GLY A 46 5.82 3.12 -11.67
N ASP A 47 4.61 3.56 -11.36
CA ASP A 47 4.41 4.64 -10.39
C ASP A 47 4.88 4.23 -9.00
N THR A 48 5.51 5.16 -8.30
CA THR A 48 5.96 4.93 -6.93
C THR A 48 4.76 4.88 -5.98
N ILE A 49 4.78 3.93 -5.08
CA ILE A 49 3.76 3.76 -4.03
C ILE A 49 4.35 4.21 -2.70
N TYR A 50 3.66 5.12 -2.02
CA TYR A 50 4.08 5.71 -0.75
C TYR A 50 3.17 5.28 0.38
N LEU A 51 3.67 5.30 1.62
CA LEU A 51 2.81 5.24 2.78
C LEU A 51 1.99 6.53 2.88
N ALA A 52 0.69 6.38 3.10
CA ALA A 52 -0.20 7.51 3.31
C ALA A 52 -0.20 7.93 4.79
N ASP A 53 -0.40 9.23 5.03
CA ASP A 53 -0.56 9.72 6.37
C ASP A 53 -1.97 9.42 6.89
N GLU A 54 -2.05 9.04 8.17
CA GLU A 54 -3.33 8.95 8.83
C GLU A 54 -3.97 10.34 8.95
N ASP A 55 -5.24 10.44 8.57
CA ASP A 55 -6.01 11.68 8.70
C ASP A 55 -7.41 11.37 9.21
N PRO A 56 -7.57 11.19 10.54
CA PRO A 56 -8.86 10.81 11.11
C PRO A 56 -9.93 11.89 11.01
N SER A 57 -9.52 13.15 10.80
CA SER A 57 -10.44 14.28 10.65
C SER A 57 -10.73 14.66 9.21
N GLY A 58 -10.12 13.97 8.25
CA GLY A 58 -10.32 14.23 6.83
C GLY A 58 -11.72 13.86 6.35
N THR A 59 -12.04 14.33 5.15
CA THR A 59 -13.32 14.02 4.49
C THR A 59 -13.04 13.47 3.08
N PRO A 60 -13.01 12.13 2.90
CA PRO A 60 -13.20 11.09 3.93
C PRO A 60 -11.99 10.93 4.85
N ALA A 61 -12.20 10.38 6.03
CA ALA A 61 -11.12 10.06 6.95
C ALA A 61 -10.19 9.00 6.36
N VAL A 62 -8.88 9.15 6.61
CA VAL A 62 -7.86 8.21 6.13
C VAL A 62 -7.32 7.43 7.32
N PRO A 63 -7.60 6.11 7.42
CA PRO A 63 -7.04 5.30 8.50
C PRO A 63 -5.54 5.04 8.27
N ALA A 64 -4.85 4.68 9.34
CA ALA A 64 -3.44 4.30 9.27
C ALA A 64 -3.23 3.03 8.44
N GLY A 65 -2.05 2.91 7.83
CA GLY A 65 -1.66 1.69 7.12
C GLY A 65 -2.06 1.62 5.66
N LEU A 66 -2.60 2.69 5.09
CA LEU A 66 -2.92 2.76 3.68
C LEU A 66 -1.74 3.30 2.87
N VAL A 67 -1.81 3.12 1.55
CA VAL A 67 -0.82 3.66 0.61
C VAL A 67 -1.45 4.69 -0.31
N THR A 68 -0.61 5.50 -0.94
CA THR A 68 -1.03 6.55 -1.87
C THR A 68 -0.05 6.65 -3.04
N ALA A 69 -0.51 7.18 -4.16
CA ALA A 69 0.33 7.49 -5.31
C ALA A 69 1.00 8.86 -5.20
N THR A 70 0.59 9.67 -4.25
CA THR A 70 1.06 11.06 -4.10
C THR A 70 1.96 11.19 -2.88
N GLN A 71 3.19 11.64 -3.09
CA GLN A 71 4.11 11.91 -1.98
C GLN A 71 3.66 13.14 -1.20
N ASN A 72 3.54 12.99 0.12
CA ASN A 72 3.31 14.12 1.00
C ASN A 72 4.66 14.69 1.44
N THR A 73 5.08 15.76 0.81
CA THR A 73 6.40 16.36 1.07
C THR A 73 6.48 17.07 2.41
N SER A 74 5.37 17.47 3.00
CA SER A 74 5.37 18.16 4.28
C SER A 74 5.59 17.22 5.47
N THR A 75 5.19 15.96 5.34
CA THR A 75 5.35 14.95 6.40
C THR A 75 6.37 13.87 6.05
N GLY A 76 6.92 13.89 4.82
CA GLY A 76 7.93 12.95 4.39
C GLY A 76 7.41 11.54 4.20
N SER A 77 6.40 11.37 3.35
CA SER A 77 5.89 10.04 3.00
C SER A 77 6.99 9.13 2.51
N ARG A 78 7.00 7.89 2.99
CA ARG A 78 8.02 6.90 2.62
C ARG A 78 7.58 6.09 1.41
N PRO A 79 8.44 5.97 0.37
CA PRO A 79 8.18 5.03 -0.70
C PRO A 79 8.35 3.59 -0.18
N ILE A 80 7.46 2.70 -0.59
CA ILE A 80 7.54 1.28 -0.23
C ILE A 80 7.76 0.38 -1.43
N GLY A 81 7.44 0.86 -2.63
CA GLY A 81 7.59 0.08 -3.84
C GLY A 81 7.01 0.80 -5.04
N HIS A 82 6.70 0.02 -6.07
CA HIS A 82 6.18 0.54 -7.33
C HIS A 82 4.97 -0.28 -7.78
N TYR A 83 4.05 0.38 -8.47
CA TYR A 83 2.97 -0.32 -9.16
C TYR A 83 3.59 -1.14 -10.31
N PRO A 84 3.21 -2.42 -10.49
CA PRO A 84 3.83 -3.27 -11.50
C PRO A 84 3.72 -2.70 -12.92
N ARG A 85 4.81 -2.77 -13.67
CA ARG A 85 4.90 -2.16 -15.00
C ARG A 85 4.07 -2.88 -16.07
N ASN A 86 3.69 -4.12 -15.82
CA ASN A 86 2.91 -4.93 -16.76
C ASN A 86 1.40 -4.84 -16.53
N LEU A 87 0.96 -4.01 -15.61
CA LEU A 87 -0.45 -3.85 -15.29
C LEU A 87 -1.01 -2.55 -15.84
N ALA A 88 -2.30 -2.55 -16.15
CA ALA A 88 -3.00 -1.36 -16.62
C ALA A 88 -3.21 -0.35 -15.48
N VAL A 89 -3.39 0.92 -15.85
CA VAL A 89 -3.72 1.98 -14.91
C VAL A 89 -5.00 1.62 -14.12
N VAL A 90 -4.97 1.88 -12.82
CA VAL A 90 -6.12 1.70 -11.95
C VAL A 90 -6.37 2.97 -11.14
N THR A 91 -7.63 3.31 -10.95
CA THR A 91 -8.06 4.38 -10.04
C THR A 91 -8.90 3.75 -8.94
N THR A 92 -8.50 3.97 -7.69
CA THR A 92 -9.21 3.40 -6.55
C THR A 92 -10.53 4.13 -6.32
N SER A 93 -11.60 3.37 -6.12
CA SER A 93 -12.95 3.90 -5.91
C SER A 93 -13.41 3.84 -4.46
N GLU A 94 -12.68 3.10 -3.62
CA GLU A 94 -13.02 2.90 -2.22
C GLU A 94 -11.80 3.05 -1.31
N MET A 95 -12.06 3.48 -0.06
CA MET A 95 -11.03 3.54 0.96
C MET A 95 -10.61 2.11 1.35
N GLY A 96 -9.31 1.81 1.28
CA GLY A 96 -8.79 0.48 1.58
C GLY A 96 -8.87 -0.51 0.42
N GLU A 97 -9.13 -0.05 -0.79
CA GLU A 97 -9.12 -0.90 -1.98
C GLU A 97 -7.73 -1.52 -2.19
N LEU A 98 -7.71 -2.80 -2.56
CA LEU A 98 -6.46 -3.53 -2.76
C LEU A 98 -5.85 -3.20 -4.12
N ILE A 99 -4.55 -2.92 -4.11
CA ILE A 99 -3.75 -2.74 -5.32
C ILE A 99 -2.48 -3.60 -5.21
N PRO A 100 -1.93 -4.09 -6.33
CA PRO A 100 -0.65 -4.77 -6.28
C PRO A 100 0.50 -3.77 -6.08
N CYS A 101 1.51 -4.18 -5.32
CA CYS A 101 2.69 -3.37 -5.05
C CYS A 101 3.94 -4.26 -5.16
N TYR A 102 4.88 -3.85 -5.99
CA TYR A 102 6.18 -4.50 -6.09
C TYR A 102 7.13 -3.87 -5.06
N LEU A 103 7.54 -4.67 -4.09
CA LEU A 103 8.36 -4.20 -2.96
C LEU A 103 9.84 -4.16 -3.35
N ASP A 104 10.22 -3.20 -4.19
CA ASP A 104 11.57 -3.04 -4.71
C ASP A 104 12.35 -1.88 -4.08
N VAL A 105 11.77 -1.18 -3.11
CA VAL A 105 12.43 -0.06 -2.42
C VAL A 105 13.15 -0.59 -1.18
N GLU A 106 14.46 -0.35 -1.13
CA GLU A 106 15.27 -0.73 0.04
C GLU A 106 14.89 0.12 1.26
N PRO A 107 14.95 -0.45 2.48
CA PRO A 107 14.60 0.31 3.68
C PRO A 107 15.36 1.62 3.87
N ASP A 108 16.65 1.65 3.52
CA ASP A 108 17.47 2.87 3.63
C ASP A 108 17.01 3.93 2.62
N ALA A 109 16.69 3.55 1.40
CA ALA A 109 16.15 4.47 0.41
C ALA A 109 14.82 5.06 0.85
N ALA A 110 13.97 4.29 1.54
CA ALA A 110 12.72 4.77 2.09
C ALA A 110 12.95 5.87 3.16
N LEU A 111 14.00 5.76 3.94
CA LEU A 111 14.38 6.79 4.93
C LEU A 111 14.86 8.07 4.24
N GLU A 112 15.67 7.94 3.20
CA GLU A 112 16.15 9.08 2.42
C GLU A 112 14.99 9.83 1.76
N GLY A 113 14.00 9.13 1.26
CA GLY A 113 12.83 9.73 0.65
C GLY A 113 11.99 10.55 1.61
N ALA A 114 12.16 10.41 2.92
CA ALA A 114 11.45 11.14 3.95
C ALA A 114 12.11 12.48 4.33
N ALA A 115 13.27 12.75 3.79
CA ALA A 115 14.02 13.96 4.11
C ALA A 115 13.36 15.23 3.57
#